data_2b9f80adf7f56438c86a7219b0c30e77
#
_entry.id   2b9f80adf7f56438c86a7219b0c30e77
#
_cell.length_a   1.000
_cell.length_b   1.000
_cell.length_c   1.000
_cell.angle_alpha   90.00
_cell.angle_beta   90.00
_cell.angle_gamma   90.00
#
_symmetry.space_group_name_H-M   'P 1'
#
loop_
_entity.id
_entity.type
_entity.pdbx_description
1 polymer ?
#
loop_
_entity_poly.entity_id
_entity_poly.type
_entity_poly.pdbx_seq_one_letter_code
_entity_poly.pdbx_strand_id
1 'polypeptide(L)'
;MTETLSTTDATLGLDPEETMSRDQIEALQLKRLQDTVAYAYERVPLYREKYDAAGVHPRDLKELSDLAMFPFTDKEDLRRSYPFGMFAVPQEQVARIHASSGTTGRATVVGYTQQDLDDWAKLGARCLRIAGVTPGMKVHNAYGYGLFTGGLGAHGAAERLGTTVIPMSGGQTEKQITLIQDFQPDAILCTPTYLLTIGDAMQRAGLDPRKTSLKVGVLGAEPWTEEMRHELEEMFAIDACDIYGLSEVMGPGVAGESGQTKD
;
A
#
# COMPACT_ATOMS: atom_id res chain seq x y z
N MET A 1 20.90 -8.21 28.21
CA MET A 1 21.94 -7.51 27.50
C MET A 1 21.33 -7.06 26.19
N THR A 2 20.89 -5.83 26.13
CA THR A 2 20.36 -5.19 24.93
C THR A 2 21.54 -4.87 24.02
N GLU A 3 21.75 -5.66 22.96
CA GLU A 3 22.66 -5.27 21.88
C GLU A 3 22.12 -4.02 21.22
N THR A 4 22.80 -2.90 21.42
CA THR A 4 22.61 -1.68 20.64
C THR A 4 23.03 -1.99 19.20
N LEU A 5 22.07 -2.10 18.29
CA LEU A 5 22.31 -2.15 16.84
C LEU A 5 23.19 -0.96 16.46
N SER A 6 24.31 -1.26 15.81
CA SER A 6 25.26 -0.26 15.30
C SER A 6 24.53 0.65 14.31
N THR A 7 24.76 1.96 14.38
CA THR A 7 24.21 2.98 13.47
C THR A 7 24.48 2.71 11.98
N THR A 8 25.42 1.85 11.65
CA THR A 8 25.74 1.40 10.29
C THR A 8 24.71 0.41 9.73
N ASP A 9 24.03 -0.36 10.57
CA ASP A 9 23.01 -1.32 10.12
C ASP A 9 21.63 -0.66 9.87
N ALA A 10 21.35 0.47 10.54
CA ALA A 10 20.08 1.18 10.42
C ALA A 10 19.84 1.82 9.03
N THR A 11 20.89 2.08 8.25
CA THR A 11 20.79 2.66 6.90
C THR A 11 20.86 1.60 5.79
N LEU A 12 21.15 0.35 6.12
CA LEU A 12 21.25 -0.73 5.14
C LEU A 12 19.86 -1.02 4.54
N GLY A 13 19.73 -0.84 3.23
CA GLY A 13 18.47 -1.08 2.51
C GLY A 13 17.51 0.13 2.42
N LEU A 14 17.92 1.31 2.88
CA LEU A 14 17.18 2.55 2.66
C LEU A 14 17.32 3.00 1.20
N ASP A 15 16.23 3.51 0.65
CA ASP A 15 16.29 4.22 -0.62
C ASP A 15 16.99 5.59 -0.43
N PRO A 16 17.66 6.14 -1.46
CA PRO A 16 18.31 7.44 -1.36
C PRO A 16 17.39 8.55 -0.84
N GLU A 17 16.12 8.51 -1.23
CA GLU A 17 15.11 9.49 -0.83
C GLU A 17 14.82 9.49 0.68
N GLU A 18 15.06 8.40 1.38
CA GLU A 18 14.80 8.28 2.83
C GLU A 18 15.89 8.95 3.69
N THR A 19 16.99 9.34 3.08
CA THR A 19 18.13 10.03 3.76
C THR A 19 18.34 11.46 3.27
N MET A 20 17.48 11.95 2.37
CA MET A 20 17.55 13.32 1.85
C MET A 20 17.17 14.36 2.92
N SER A 21 17.78 15.56 2.83
CA SER A 21 17.32 16.71 3.60
C SER A 21 15.93 17.15 3.14
N ARG A 22 15.22 17.94 3.98
CA ARG A 22 13.91 18.47 3.63
C ARG A 22 13.91 19.23 2.31
N ASP A 23 14.92 20.09 2.10
CA ASP A 23 15.06 20.87 0.86
C ASP A 23 15.24 19.98 -0.37
N GLN A 24 16.02 18.90 -0.24
CA GLN A 24 16.21 17.92 -1.32
C GLN A 24 14.91 17.16 -1.63
N ILE A 25 14.14 16.79 -0.61
CA ILE A 25 12.84 16.15 -0.78
C ILE A 25 11.86 17.10 -1.47
N GLU A 26 11.78 18.36 -1.06
CA GLU A 26 10.89 19.35 -1.68
C GLU A 26 11.25 19.61 -3.15
N ALA A 27 12.54 19.72 -3.45
CA ALA A 27 13.00 19.86 -4.84
C ALA A 27 12.63 18.64 -5.69
N LEU A 28 12.78 17.42 -5.14
CA LEU A 28 12.40 16.18 -5.80
C LEU A 28 10.87 16.08 -5.99
N GLN A 29 10.09 16.45 -4.98
CA GLN A 29 8.63 16.48 -5.02
C GLN A 29 8.14 17.45 -6.10
N LEU A 30 8.69 18.67 -6.15
CA LEU A 30 8.34 19.65 -7.15
C LEU A 30 8.64 19.14 -8.57
N LYS A 31 9.82 18.58 -8.78
CA LYS A 31 10.21 18.02 -10.09
C LYS A 31 9.25 16.90 -10.52
N ARG A 32 8.97 15.94 -9.66
CA ARG A 32 8.06 14.82 -9.95
C ARG A 32 6.63 15.30 -10.17
N LEU A 33 6.17 16.31 -9.42
CA LEU A 33 4.86 16.90 -9.59
C LEU A 33 4.72 17.61 -10.94
N GLN A 34 5.72 18.41 -11.34
CA GLN A 34 5.76 19.05 -12.65
C GLN A 34 5.69 18.05 -13.79
N ASP A 35 6.48 16.97 -13.71
CA ASP A 35 6.46 15.90 -14.70
C ASP A 35 5.09 15.20 -14.76
N THR A 36 4.49 14.89 -13.60
CA THR A 36 3.18 14.24 -13.52
C THR A 36 2.06 15.11 -14.09
N VAL A 37 2.03 16.39 -13.72
CA VAL A 37 1.00 17.33 -14.19
C VAL A 37 1.12 17.56 -15.71
N ALA A 38 2.35 17.70 -16.22
CA ALA A 38 2.60 17.83 -17.67
C ALA A 38 2.19 16.55 -18.41
N TYR A 39 2.57 15.38 -17.90
CA TYR A 39 2.24 14.08 -18.48
C TYR A 39 0.73 13.84 -18.50
N ALA A 40 0.02 14.15 -17.42
CA ALA A 40 -1.43 14.02 -17.35
C ALA A 40 -2.14 14.96 -18.36
N TYR A 41 -1.70 16.22 -18.45
CA TYR A 41 -2.23 17.18 -19.41
C TYR A 41 -2.04 16.73 -20.86
N GLU A 42 -0.87 16.21 -21.18
CA GLU A 42 -0.53 15.80 -22.56
C GLU A 42 -1.25 14.53 -22.98
N ARG A 43 -1.45 13.57 -22.05
CA ARG A 43 -1.84 12.22 -22.37
C ARG A 43 -3.29 11.89 -22.04
N VAL A 44 -3.90 12.57 -21.07
CA VAL A 44 -5.26 12.27 -20.59
C VAL A 44 -6.21 13.42 -20.94
N PRO A 45 -7.16 13.21 -21.87
CA PRO A 45 -8.06 14.28 -22.35
C PRO A 45 -8.83 14.98 -21.22
N LEU A 46 -9.23 14.27 -20.17
CA LEU A 46 -9.94 14.83 -19.03
C LEU A 46 -9.12 15.90 -18.31
N TYR A 47 -7.83 15.64 -18.06
CA TYR A 47 -6.98 16.61 -17.37
C TYR A 47 -6.75 17.86 -18.23
N ARG A 48 -6.56 17.70 -19.54
CA ARG A 48 -6.47 18.83 -20.47
C ARG A 48 -7.74 19.68 -20.42
N GLU A 49 -8.92 19.06 -20.56
CA GLU A 49 -10.22 19.74 -20.48
C GLU A 49 -10.35 20.54 -19.18
N LYS A 50 -10.04 19.92 -18.03
CA LYS A 50 -10.18 20.56 -16.71
C LYS A 50 -9.19 21.70 -16.52
N TYR A 51 -7.94 21.54 -16.94
CA TYR A 51 -6.92 22.58 -16.79
C TYR A 51 -7.19 23.77 -17.70
N ASP A 52 -7.57 23.54 -18.95
CA ASP A 52 -7.96 24.58 -19.90
C ASP A 52 -9.20 25.35 -19.39
N ALA A 53 -10.20 24.66 -18.86
CA ALA A 53 -11.40 25.26 -18.29
C ALA A 53 -11.09 26.11 -17.03
N ALA A 54 -10.10 25.72 -16.23
CA ALA A 54 -9.63 26.46 -15.06
C ALA A 54 -8.65 27.60 -15.45
N GLY A 55 -8.24 27.70 -16.70
CA GLY A 55 -7.26 28.69 -17.17
C GLY A 55 -5.85 28.44 -16.62
N VAL A 56 -5.50 27.20 -16.27
CA VAL A 56 -4.17 26.83 -15.75
C VAL A 56 -3.46 25.91 -16.75
N HIS A 57 -2.14 26.01 -16.78
CA HIS A 57 -1.30 25.18 -17.64
C HIS A 57 -0.17 24.54 -16.80
N PRO A 58 0.34 23.33 -17.12
CA PRO A 58 1.44 22.69 -16.38
C PRO A 58 2.65 23.59 -16.12
N ARG A 59 2.98 24.50 -17.04
CA ARG A 59 4.07 25.48 -16.88
C ARG A 59 3.86 26.51 -15.76
N ASP A 60 2.64 26.64 -15.24
CA ASP A 60 2.31 27.57 -14.17
C ASP A 60 2.69 26.99 -12.78
N LEU A 61 2.98 25.69 -12.70
CA LEU A 61 3.46 24.99 -11.52
C LEU A 61 4.96 25.24 -11.31
N LYS A 62 5.33 26.24 -10.51
CA LYS A 62 6.71 26.64 -10.22
C LYS A 62 7.18 26.27 -8.83
N GLU A 63 6.26 26.16 -7.89
CA GLU A 63 6.48 25.71 -6.53
C GLU A 63 5.36 24.77 -6.07
N LEU A 64 5.56 24.03 -4.97
CA LEU A 64 4.57 23.04 -4.51
C LEU A 64 3.21 23.66 -4.17
N SER A 65 3.18 24.89 -3.66
CA SER A 65 1.96 25.64 -3.33
C SER A 65 1.09 25.95 -4.56
N ASP A 66 1.68 26.05 -5.76
CA ASP A 66 0.96 26.31 -7.01
C ASP A 66 -0.02 25.19 -7.37
N LEU A 67 0.14 23.98 -6.78
CA LEU A 67 -0.80 22.89 -6.97
C LEU A 67 -2.25 23.29 -6.62
N ALA A 68 -2.43 24.24 -5.72
CA ALA A 68 -3.75 24.76 -5.33
C ALA A 68 -4.51 25.42 -6.47
N MET A 69 -3.85 25.81 -7.56
CA MET A 69 -4.50 26.37 -8.75
C MET A 69 -5.13 25.32 -9.64
N PHE A 70 -4.71 24.06 -9.52
CA PHE A 70 -5.16 22.98 -10.39
C PHE A 70 -6.45 22.34 -9.86
N PRO A 71 -7.43 22.06 -10.75
CA PRO A 71 -8.71 21.52 -10.34
C PRO A 71 -8.58 20.06 -9.85
N PHE A 72 -9.36 19.71 -8.84
CA PHE A 72 -9.46 18.34 -8.35
C PHE A 72 -10.11 17.40 -9.35
N THR A 73 -9.76 16.12 -9.25
CA THR A 73 -10.46 15.02 -9.91
C THR A 73 -11.37 14.35 -8.88
N ASP A 74 -12.58 14.01 -9.27
CA ASP A 74 -13.56 13.35 -8.41
C ASP A 74 -14.04 12.00 -8.99
N LYS A 75 -14.90 11.30 -8.26
CA LYS A 75 -15.44 10.00 -8.69
C LYS A 75 -16.28 10.08 -9.96
N GLU A 76 -16.92 11.22 -10.24
CA GLU A 76 -17.71 11.38 -11.46
C GLU A 76 -16.82 11.51 -12.68
N ASP A 77 -15.69 12.19 -12.56
CA ASP A 77 -14.66 12.23 -13.59
C ASP A 77 -14.16 10.81 -13.96
N LEU A 78 -13.92 9.97 -12.96
CA LEU A 78 -13.50 8.59 -13.16
C LEU A 78 -14.60 7.75 -13.84
N ARG A 79 -15.86 7.93 -13.44
CA ARG A 79 -17.01 7.26 -14.05
C ARG A 79 -17.24 7.68 -15.51
N ARG A 80 -17.10 8.97 -15.79
CA ARG A 80 -17.21 9.52 -17.14
C ARG A 80 -16.15 8.97 -18.08
N SER A 81 -14.96 8.71 -17.55
CA SER A 81 -13.81 8.18 -18.28
C SER A 81 -13.75 6.64 -18.33
N TYR A 82 -14.74 5.94 -17.76
CA TYR A 82 -14.77 4.47 -17.71
C TYR A 82 -14.84 3.85 -19.12
N PRO A 83 -14.14 2.72 -19.42
CA PRO A 83 -13.22 2.04 -18.50
C PRO A 83 -11.76 2.54 -18.58
N PHE A 84 -11.29 3.04 -19.73
CA PHE A 84 -9.86 3.28 -20.00
C PHE A 84 -9.54 4.74 -20.36
N GLY A 85 -10.49 5.64 -20.25
CA GLY A 85 -10.30 7.05 -20.64
C GLY A 85 -9.30 7.82 -19.76
N MET A 86 -8.90 7.26 -18.62
CA MET A 86 -7.85 7.82 -17.76
C MET A 86 -6.46 7.23 -18.02
N PHE A 87 -6.32 6.28 -18.95
CA PHE A 87 -5.01 5.70 -19.24
C PHE A 87 -4.16 6.69 -20.04
N ALA A 88 -2.96 6.95 -19.54
CA ALA A 88 -1.99 7.87 -20.15
C ALA A 88 -1.06 7.18 -21.14
N VAL A 89 -1.16 5.84 -21.27
CA VAL A 89 -0.38 5.02 -22.20
C VAL A 89 -1.32 4.20 -23.09
N PRO A 90 -0.87 3.78 -24.28
CA PRO A 90 -1.57 2.79 -25.09
C PRO A 90 -1.75 1.47 -24.33
N GLN A 91 -2.82 0.74 -24.62
CA GLN A 91 -3.18 -0.49 -23.92
C GLN A 91 -2.09 -1.57 -24.00
N GLU A 92 -1.32 -1.58 -25.06
CA GLU A 92 -0.18 -2.51 -25.26
C GLU A 92 0.94 -2.33 -24.23
N GLN A 93 1.00 -1.18 -23.56
CA GLN A 93 1.96 -0.89 -22.51
C GLN A 93 1.40 -1.19 -21.10
N VAL A 94 0.11 -1.52 -20.99
CA VAL A 94 -0.52 -1.86 -19.71
C VAL A 94 -0.24 -3.32 -19.39
N ALA A 95 0.54 -3.56 -18.34
CA ALA A 95 0.92 -4.88 -17.86
C ALA A 95 -0.16 -5.50 -16.95
N ARG A 96 -0.94 -4.67 -16.24
CA ARG A 96 -1.97 -5.14 -15.29
C ARG A 96 -3.11 -4.13 -15.17
N ILE A 97 -4.32 -4.65 -14.99
CA ILE A 97 -5.51 -3.86 -14.69
C ILE A 97 -6.06 -4.26 -13.33
N HIS A 98 -6.39 -3.28 -12.52
CA HIS A 98 -7.15 -3.45 -11.29
C HIS A 98 -8.40 -2.57 -11.32
N ALA A 99 -9.36 -2.90 -10.44
CA ALA A 99 -10.52 -2.06 -10.24
C ALA A 99 -11.01 -2.11 -8.79
N SER A 100 -11.63 -1.03 -8.36
CA SER A 100 -12.32 -0.97 -7.06
C SER A 100 -13.59 -1.83 -7.07
N SER A 101 -14.18 -2.10 -5.90
CA SER A 101 -15.39 -2.94 -5.77
C SER A 101 -16.63 -2.37 -6.47
N GLY A 102 -16.65 -1.07 -6.77
CA GLY A 102 -17.77 -0.43 -7.45
C GLY A 102 -19.11 -0.42 -6.70
N THR A 103 -19.10 -0.56 -5.36
CA THR A 103 -20.30 -0.65 -4.51
C THR A 103 -21.30 0.51 -4.67
N THR A 104 -20.83 1.67 -5.13
CA THR A 104 -21.64 2.90 -5.34
C THR A 104 -21.87 3.21 -6.83
N GLY A 105 -21.62 2.28 -7.75
CA GLY A 105 -21.76 2.48 -9.19
C GLY A 105 -20.67 1.73 -9.98
N ARG A 106 -20.21 2.35 -11.10
CA ARG A 106 -19.12 1.77 -11.90
C ARG A 106 -17.82 1.78 -11.10
N ALA A 107 -17.07 0.68 -11.19
CA ALA A 107 -15.74 0.56 -10.55
C ALA A 107 -14.76 1.60 -11.10
N THR A 108 -13.87 2.10 -10.26
CA THR A 108 -12.68 2.82 -10.71
C THR A 108 -11.70 1.80 -11.29
N VAL A 109 -11.33 1.98 -12.55
CA VAL A 109 -10.38 1.11 -13.25
C VAL A 109 -9.03 1.81 -13.30
N VAL A 110 -7.98 1.09 -12.93
CA VAL A 110 -6.59 1.56 -12.96
C VAL A 110 -5.73 0.59 -13.76
N GLY A 111 -4.89 1.14 -14.65
CA GLY A 111 -3.93 0.38 -15.43
C GLY A 111 -2.51 0.67 -14.95
N TYR A 112 -1.70 -0.37 -14.86
CA TYR A 112 -0.30 -0.28 -14.46
C TYR A 112 0.59 -0.73 -15.60
N THR A 113 1.59 0.06 -15.93
CA THR A 113 2.73 -0.39 -16.73
C THR A 113 3.64 -1.29 -15.88
N GLN A 114 4.63 -1.94 -16.49
CA GLN A 114 5.62 -2.68 -15.71
C GLN A 114 6.39 -1.76 -14.76
N GLN A 115 6.72 -0.54 -15.20
CA GLN A 115 7.39 0.45 -14.34
C GLN A 115 6.53 0.84 -13.15
N ASP A 116 5.22 1.05 -13.34
CA ASP A 116 4.31 1.35 -12.22
C ASP A 116 4.26 0.21 -11.20
N LEU A 117 4.29 -1.05 -11.67
CA LEU A 117 4.33 -2.22 -10.78
C LEU A 117 5.64 -2.30 -9.99
N ASP A 118 6.77 -1.97 -10.60
CA ASP A 118 8.07 -1.96 -9.96
C ASP A 118 8.16 -0.83 -8.91
N ASP A 119 7.64 0.37 -9.25
CA ASP A 119 7.57 1.51 -8.34
C ASP A 119 6.62 1.22 -7.16
N TRP A 120 5.47 0.62 -7.43
CA TRP A 120 4.53 0.21 -6.39
C TRP A 120 5.14 -0.84 -5.45
N ALA A 121 5.80 -1.86 -5.98
CA ALA A 121 6.50 -2.86 -5.17
C ALA A 121 7.58 -2.20 -4.28
N LYS A 122 8.30 -1.19 -4.80
CA LYS A 122 9.29 -0.41 -4.03
C LYS A 122 8.64 0.36 -2.87
N LEU A 123 7.53 1.07 -3.13
CA LEU A 123 6.80 1.82 -2.10
C LEU A 123 6.27 0.88 -1.01
N GLY A 124 5.61 -0.20 -1.41
CA GLY A 124 5.07 -1.18 -0.47
C GLY A 124 6.16 -1.88 0.36
N ALA A 125 7.31 -2.23 -0.25
CA ALA A 125 8.45 -2.80 0.47
C ALA A 125 8.99 -1.85 1.55
N ARG A 126 9.00 -0.54 1.27
CA ARG A 126 9.36 0.50 2.25
C ARG A 126 8.38 0.51 3.42
N CYS A 127 7.07 0.48 3.16
CA CYS A 127 6.05 0.41 4.21
C CYS A 127 6.20 -0.84 5.08
N LEU A 128 6.41 -2.02 4.47
CA LEU A 128 6.63 -3.26 5.21
C LEU A 128 7.88 -3.17 6.11
N ARG A 129 8.96 -2.59 5.60
CA ARG A 129 10.20 -2.41 6.37
C ARG A 129 10.02 -1.45 7.55
N ILE A 130 9.31 -0.33 7.34
CA ILE A 130 9.01 0.65 8.40
C ILE A 130 8.17 0.00 9.50
N ALA A 131 7.25 -0.89 9.14
CA ALA A 131 6.44 -1.67 10.08
C ALA A 131 7.24 -2.76 10.82
N GLY A 132 8.51 -3.01 10.46
CA GLY A 132 9.37 -3.99 11.13
C GLY A 132 9.53 -5.32 10.39
N VAL A 133 8.99 -5.46 9.19
CA VAL A 133 9.22 -6.65 8.36
C VAL A 133 10.62 -6.57 7.73
N THR A 134 11.39 -7.64 7.83
CA THR A 134 12.77 -7.69 7.33
C THR A 134 12.97 -8.78 6.29
N PRO A 135 14.02 -8.67 5.43
CA PRO A 135 14.37 -9.75 4.49
C PRO A 135 14.54 -11.10 5.19
N GLY A 136 14.08 -12.17 4.54
CA GLY A 136 14.12 -13.53 5.07
C GLY A 136 12.93 -13.91 5.96
N MET A 137 12.11 -12.98 6.43
CA MET A 137 10.85 -13.27 7.12
C MET A 137 9.86 -13.96 6.18
N LYS A 138 8.96 -14.76 6.74
CA LYS A 138 7.79 -15.32 6.06
C LYS A 138 6.59 -14.42 6.28
N VAL A 139 5.94 -13.99 5.21
CA VAL A 139 4.80 -13.08 5.20
C VAL A 139 3.54 -13.81 4.76
N HIS A 140 2.57 -13.92 5.64
CA HIS A 140 1.25 -14.49 5.35
C HIS A 140 0.34 -13.42 4.75
N ASN A 141 0.11 -13.50 3.43
CA ASN A 141 -0.74 -12.53 2.75
C ASN A 141 -2.18 -13.03 2.68
N ALA A 142 -3.02 -12.51 3.57
CA ALA A 142 -4.45 -12.79 3.64
C ALA A 142 -5.32 -11.69 3.01
N TYR A 143 -4.74 -10.73 2.27
CA TYR A 143 -5.52 -9.87 1.37
C TYR A 143 -6.00 -10.66 0.15
N GLY A 144 -7.20 -10.35 -0.32
CA GLY A 144 -7.79 -11.00 -1.50
C GLY A 144 -6.97 -10.79 -2.78
N TYR A 145 -6.66 -11.89 -3.47
CA TYR A 145 -6.06 -11.87 -4.80
C TYR A 145 -7.17 -11.81 -5.85
N GLY A 146 -7.15 -10.79 -6.71
CA GLY A 146 -8.16 -10.59 -7.72
C GLY A 146 -8.07 -9.22 -8.36
N LEU A 147 -9.23 -8.69 -8.78
CA LEU A 147 -9.31 -7.40 -9.47
C LEU A 147 -8.94 -6.22 -8.56
N PHE A 148 -9.19 -6.34 -7.25
CA PHE A 148 -8.80 -5.32 -6.28
C PHE A 148 -7.28 -5.31 -6.03
N THR A 149 -6.73 -4.17 -5.67
CA THR A 149 -5.27 -3.94 -5.60
C THR A 149 -4.57 -4.63 -4.43
N GLY A 150 -5.29 -4.98 -3.35
CA GLY A 150 -4.69 -5.37 -2.06
C GLY A 150 -3.75 -6.57 -2.13
N GLY A 151 -4.23 -7.74 -2.59
CA GLY A 151 -3.46 -8.99 -2.55
C GLY A 151 -2.20 -8.96 -3.40
N LEU A 152 -2.31 -8.51 -4.66
CA LEU A 152 -1.17 -8.47 -5.58
C LEU A 152 -0.18 -7.35 -5.26
N GLY A 153 -0.66 -6.21 -4.73
CA GLY A 153 0.21 -5.12 -4.27
C GLY A 153 1.05 -5.54 -3.07
N ALA A 154 0.41 -6.10 -2.05
CA ALA A 154 1.09 -6.63 -0.87
C ALA A 154 2.08 -7.76 -1.22
N HIS A 155 1.71 -8.64 -2.17
CA HIS A 155 2.58 -9.70 -2.69
C HIS A 155 3.86 -9.14 -3.29
N GLY A 156 3.73 -8.23 -4.27
CA GLY A 156 4.88 -7.62 -4.93
C GLY A 156 5.79 -6.84 -3.97
N ALA A 157 5.18 -6.16 -2.99
CA ALA A 157 5.92 -5.46 -1.94
C ALA A 157 6.75 -6.42 -1.07
N ALA A 158 6.17 -7.53 -0.64
CA ALA A 158 6.84 -8.53 0.19
C ALA A 158 7.96 -9.26 -0.57
N GLU A 159 7.73 -9.65 -1.83
CA GLU A 159 8.79 -10.22 -2.68
C GLU A 159 9.94 -9.23 -2.91
N ARG A 160 9.62 -7.96 -3.20
CA ARG A 160 10.62 -6.90 -3.38
C ARG A 160 11.47 -6.67 -2.14
N LEU A 161 10.89 -6.80 -0.94
CA LEU A 161 11.62 -6.71 0.32
C LEU A 161 12.56 -7.91 0.57
N GLY A 162 12.40 -9.00 -0.17
CA GLY A 162 13.19 -10.22 0.02
C GLY A 162 12.62 -11.16 1.07
N THR A 163 11.31 -11.14 1.27
CA THR A 163 10.58 -12.06 2.16
C THR A 163 10.06 -13.29 1.41
N THR A 164 9.67 -14.33 2.15
CA THR A 164 8.94 -15.48 1.59
C THR A 164 7.44 -15.24 1.74
N VAL A 165 6.72 -15.11 0.65
CA VAL A 165 5.28 -14.86 0.66
C VAL A 165 4.49 -16.16 0.71
N ILE A 166 3.50 -16.22 1.62
CA ILE A 166 2.47 -17.27 1.68
C ILE A 166 1.19 -16.66 1.09
N PRO A 167 0.85 -16.91 -0.18
CA PRO A 167 -0.23 -16.19 -0.90
C PRO A 167 -1.58 -16.86 -0.67
N MET A 168 -2.06 -16.86 0.57
CA MET A 168 -3.29 -17.57 0.98
C MET A 168 -4.56 -16.92 0.41
N SER A 169 -4.56 -15.60 0.19
CA SER A 169 -5.79 -14.82 -0.10
C SER A 169 -6.71 -14.67 1.12
N GLY A 170 -7.78 -13.87 0.97
CA GLY A 170 -8.78 -13.68 2.03
C GLY A 170 -9.76 -14.84 2.19
N GLY A 171 -10.42 -14.90 3.33
CA GLY A 171 -11.41 -15.94 3.65
C GLY A 171 -10.80 -17.27 4.07
N GLN A 172 -11.62 -18.33 4.14
CA GLN A 172 -11.21 -19.68 4.55
C GLN A 172 -10.49 -19.70 5.91
N THR A 173 -11.08 -19.12 6.94
CA THR A 173 -10.47 -18.85 8.26
C THR A 173 -9.78 -20.07 8.87
N GLU A 174 -10.38 -21.26 8.81
CA GLU A 174 -9.77 -22.50 9.32
C GLU A 174 -8.47 -22.84 8.60
N LYS A 175 -8.41 -22.61 7.29
CA LYS A 175 -7.19 -22.84 6.49
C LYS A 175 -6.11 -21.80 6.80
N GLN A 176 -6.50 -20.53 7.08
CA GLN A 176 -5.57 -19.51 7.56
C GLN A 176 -4.88 -20.00 8.84
N ILE A 177 -5.67 -20.46 9.81
CA ILE A 177 -5.18 -20.97 11.10
C ILE A 177 -4.22 -22.14 10.88
N THR A 178 -4.60 -23.12 10.05
CA THR A 178 -3.74 -24.27 9.71
C THR A 178 -2.39 -23.81 9.14
N LEU A 179 -2.42 -22.89 8.16
CA LEU A 179 -1.18 -22.42 7.53
C LEU A 179 -0.32 -21.56 8.46
N ILE A 180 -0.93 -20.78 9.37
CA ILE A 180 -0.20 -20.03 10.39
C ILE A 180 0.54 -21.01 11.32
N GLN A 181 -0.10 -22.12 11.72
CA GLN A 181 0.50 -23.13 12.57
C GLN A 181 1.61 -23.92 11.84
N ASP A 182 1.35 -24.35 10.59
CA ASP A 182 2.25 -25.23 9.85
C ASP A 182 3.46 -24.49 9.27
N PHE A 183 3.23 -23.30 8.70
CA PHE A 183 4.28 -22.53 8.01
C PHE A 183 4.99 -21.54 8.91
N GLN A 184 4.41 -21.21 10.06
CA GLN A 184 4.99 -20.32 11.06
C GLN A 184 5.45 -18.99 10.45
N PRO A 185 4.54 -18.18 9.87
CA PRO A 185 4.88 -16.86 9.34
C PRO A 185 5.31 -15.90 10.45
N ASP A 186 6.20 -14.96 10.11
CA ASP A 186 6.64 -13.89 11.01
C ASP A 186 5.71 -12.68 10.96
N ALA A 187 5.08 -12.42 9.81
CA ALA A 187 4.17 -11.29 9.61
C ALA A 187 2.88 -11.71 8.91
N ILE A 188 1.81 -10.97 9.16
CA ILE A 188 0.52 -11.13 8.50
C ILE A 188 0.05 -9.82 7.87
N LEU A 189 -0.49 -9.90 6.64
CA LEU A 189 -1.08 -8.80 5.89
C LEU A 189 -2.58 -9.10 5.68
N CYS A 190 -3.45 -8.32 6.32
CA CYS A 190 -4.92 -8.47 6.20
C CYS A 190 -5.65 -7.21 6.68
N THR A 191 -6.97 -7.22 6.63
CA THR A 191 -7.76 -6.18 7.32
C THR A 191 -7.77 -6.43 8.83
N PRO A 192 -7.85 -5.36 9.67
CA PRO A 192 -7.91 -5.49 11.12
C PRO A 192 -9.04 -6.41 11.60
N THR A 193 -10.25 -6.21 11.09
CA THR A 193 -11.42 -7.03 11.45
C THR A 193 -11.25 -8.50 11.05
N TYR A 194 -10.51 -8.78 10.00
CA TYR A 194 -10.25 -10.17 9.61
C TYR A 194 -9.23 -10.84 10.52
N LEU A 195 -8.23 -10.10 11.02
CA LEU A 195 -7.29 -10.63 12.01
C LEU A 195 -8.00 -10.96 13.35
N LEU A 196 -8.92 -10.11 13.82
CA LEU A 196 -9.79 -10.42 14.95
C LEU A 196 -10.58 -11.71 14.71
N THR A 197 -11.17 -11.86 13.51
CA THR A 197 -11.91 -13.07 13.13
C THR A 197 -11.06 -14.34 13.20
N ILE A 198 -9.80 -14.25 12.75
CA ILE A 198 -8.84 -15.37 12.85
C ILE A 198 -8.55 -15.69 14.32
N GLY A 199 -8.28 -14.67 15.15
CA GLY A 199 -7.99 -14.83 16.57
C GLY A 199 -9.14 -15.47 17.35
N ASP A 200 -10.36 -14.96 17.13
CA ASP A 200 -11.58 -15.54 17.71
C ASP A 200 -11.79 -17.01 17.31
N ALA A 201 -11.54 -17.33 16.04
CA ALA A 201 -11.66 -18.70 15.57
C ALA A 201 -10.60 -19.63 16.19
N MET A 202 -9.37 -19.13 16.38
CA MET A 202 -8.32 -19.85 17.10
C MET A 202 -8.74 -20.12 18.54
N GLN A 203 -9.23 -19.12 19.27
CA GLN A 203 -9.68 -19.28 20.66
C GLN A 203 -10.84 -20.27 20.77
N ARG A 204 -11.83 -20.19 19.88
CA ARG A 204 -12.93 -21.18 19.82
C ARG A 204 -12.45 -22.61 19.56
N ALA A 205 -11.35 -22.78 18.84
CA ALA A 205 -10.69 -24.07 18.60
C ALA A 205 -9.78 -24.51 19.76
N GLY A 206 -9.71 -23.73 20.86
CA GLY A 206 -8.83 -24.02 22.00
C GLY A 206 -7.36 -23.70 21.76
N LEU A 207 -7.05 -22.90 20.73
CA LEU A 207 -5.71 -22.45 20.42
C LEU A 207 -5.47 -21.06 21.04
N ASP A 208 -4.25 -20.80 21.49
CA ASP A 208 -3.84 -19.50 22.00
C ASP A 208 -3.15 -18.71 20.86
N PRO A 209 -3.75 -17.61 20.35
CA PRO A 209 -3.16 -16.82 19.27
C PRO A 209 -1.78 -16.25 19.62
N ARG A 210 -1.50 -15.97 20.89
CA ARG A 210 -0.19 -15.46 21.35
C ARG A 210 0.96 -16.47 21.19
N LYS A 211 0.63 -17.74 20.95
CA LYS A 211 1.62 -18.81 20.71
C LYS A 211 1.93 -19.01 19.23
N THR A 212 1.38 -18.18 18.35
CA THR A 212 1.76 -18.17 16.94
C THR A 212 3.18 -17.63 16.79
N SER A 213 3.74 -17.79 15.59
CA SER A 213 5.05 -17.23 15.23
C SER A 213 4.98 -15.77 14.80
N LEU A 214 3.77 -15.21 14.68
CA LEU A 214 3.54 -13.84 14.24
C LEU A 214 4.21 -12.84 15.19
N LYS A 215 4.84 -11.83 14.61
CA LYS A 215 5.52 -10.73 15.30
C LYS A 215 4.97 -9.36 14.84
N VAL A 216 4.54 -9.27 13.58
CA VAL A 216 4.09 -8.03 12.94
C VAL A 216 2.78 -8.28 12.22
N GLY A 217 1.80 -7.42 12.46
CA GLY A 217 0.58 -7.27 11.66
C GLY A 217 0.65 -5.98 10.85
N VAL A 218 0.63 -6.06 9.51
CA VAL A 218 0.51 -4.87 8.66
C VAL A 218 -0.91 -4.82 8.12
N LEU A 219 -1.72 -3.95 8.71
CA LEU A 219 -3.17 -3.99 8.66
C LEU A 219 -3.70 -2.73 7.96
N GLY A 220 -4.81 -2.84 7.25
CA GLY A 220 -5.40 -1.67 6.56
C GLY A 220 -6.56 -2.05 5.65
N ALA A 221 -6.85 -1.20 4.69
CA ALA A 221 -7.98 -1.28 3.78
C ALA A 221 -9.36 -0.99 4.41
N GLU A 222 -9.41 -0.71 5.68
CA GLU A 222 -10.59 -0.25 6.44
C GLU A 222 -10.16 0.66 7.59
N PRO A 223 -11.01 1.61 8.02
CA PRO A 223 -10.74 2.41 9.22
C PRO A 223 -10.76 1.50 10.46
N TRP A 224 -9.83 1.73 11.38
CA TRP A 224 -9.78 1.05 12.66
C TRP A 224 -9.31 1.98 13.77
N THR A 225 -9.53 1.59 15.03
CA THR A 225 -9.29 2.47 16.19
C THR A 225 -8.09 1.99 17.00
N GLU A 226 -7.58 2.85 17.88
CA GLU A 226 -6.51 2.48 18.81
C GLU A 226 -6.96 1.35 19.76
N GLU A 227 -8.24 1.33 20.16
CA GLU A 227 -8.77 0.24 20.97
C GLU A 227 -8.67 -1.11 20.25
N MET A 228 -9.00 -1.14 18.94
CA MET A 228 -8.85 -2.36 18.12
C MET A 228 -7.38 -2.73 17.93
N ARG A 229 -6.48 -1.75 17.82
CA ARG A 229 -5.02 -1.99 17.79
C ARG A 229 -4.57 -2.74 19.05
N HIS A 230 -4.91 -2.19 20.21
CA HIS A 230 -4.56 -2.81 21.50
C HIS A 230 -5.13 -4.22 21.64
N GLU A 231 -6.39 -4.43 21.24
CA GLU A 231 -7.02 -5.76 21.24
C GLU A 231 -6.24 -6.77 20.39
N LEU A 232 -5.83 -6.38 19.19
CA LEU A 232 -5.06 -7.23 18.27
C LEU A 232 -3.64 -7.51 18.79
N GLU A 233 -2.96 -6.49 19.32
CA GLU A 233 -1.63 -6.62 19.93
C GLU A 233 -1.65 -7.53 21.15
N GLU A 234 -2.66 -7.40 22.01
CA GLU A 234 -2.84 -8.29 23.17
C GLU A 234 -3.21 -9.73 22.75
N MET A 235 -4.11 -9.86 21.75
CA MET A 235 -4.60 -11.16 21.28
C MET A 235 -3.50 -12.01 20.65
N PHE A 236 -2.61 -11.42 19.86
CA PHE A 236 -1.58 -12.13 19.10
C PHE A 236 -0.15 -11.95 19.63
N ALA A 237 0.06 -11.01 20.55
CA ALA A 237 1.39 -10.57 21.01
C ALA A 237 2.28 -10.07 19.85
N ILE A 238 1.73 -9.22 18.99
CA ILE A 238 2.38 -8.65 17.79
C ILE A 238 2.47 -7.13 17.88
N ASP A 239 3.31 -6.53 17.03
CA ASP A 239 3.21 -5.12 16.69
C ASP A 239 2.21 -4.94 15.52
N ALA A 240 1.15 -4.16 15.73
CA ALA A 240 0.15 -3.87 14.71
C ALA A 240 0.37 -2.48 14.12
N CYS A 241 0.63 -2.40 12.81
CA CYS A 241 0.90 -1.18 12.07
C CYS A 241 -0.13 -0.95 10.98
N ASP A 242 -0.57 0.29 10.79
CA ASP A 242 -1.47 0.65 9.70
C ASP A 242 -0.73 0.78 8.37
N ILE A 243 -1.41 0.41 7.29
CA ILE A 243 -0.96 0.61 5.92
C ILE A 243 -2.08 1.25 5.10
N TYR A 244 -1.77 2.36 4.46
CA TYR A 244 -2.73 3.14 3.70
C TYR A 244 -2.48 3.09 2.21
N GLY A 245 -3.56 3.18 1.44
CA GLY A 245 -3.56 3.35 0.00
C GLY A 245 -4.93 3.07 -0.61
N LEU A 246 -5.09 3.50 -1.84
CA LEU A 246 -6.29 3.25 -2.64
C LEU A 246 -5.90 3.12 -4.12
N SER A 247 -6.80 2.57 -4.93
CA SER A 247 -6.54 2.32 -6.35
C SER A 247 -6.16 3.59 -7.12
N GLU A 248 -6.74 4.74 -6.73
CA GLU A 248 -6.53 6.05 -7.38
C GLU A 248 -5.13 6.66 -7.10
N VAL A 249 -4.41 6.17 -6.09
CA VAL A 249 -3.07 6.64 -5.71
C VAL A 249 -2.07 5.49 -5.60
N MET A 250 -1.90 4.72 -6.65
CA MET A 250 -0.97 3.59 -6.79
C MET A 250 -1.42 2.29 -6.12
N GLY A 251 -2.30 2.28 -5.11
CA GLY A 251 -2.69 1.10 -4.35
C GLY A 251 -2.18 1.10 -2.91
N PRO A 252 -2.32 -0.01 -2.15
CA PRO A 252 -1.83 -0.10 -0.79
C PRO A 252 -0.30 0.05 -0.70
N GLY A 253 0.18 0.67 0.39
CA GLY A 253 1.60 0.85 0.64
C GLY A 253 2.19 2.17 0.13
N VAL A 254 1.35 3.18 -0.15
CA VAL A 254 1.81 4.56 -0.43
C VAL A 254 2.12 5.31 0.87
N ALA A 255 1.52 4.90 1.98
CA ALA A 255 1.86 5.35 3.33
C ALA A 255 1.71 4.18 4.31
N GLY A 256 2.43 4.22 5.41
CA GLY A 256 2.38 3.22 6.46
C GLY A 256 3.00 3.75 7.75
N GLU A 257 2.61 3.17 8.86
CA GLU A 257 3.12 3.51 10.19
C GLU A 257 4.47 2.86 10.48
N SER A 258 5.23 3.55 11.29
CA SER A 258 6.46 3.00 11.89
C SER A 258 6.11 2.00 13.01
N GLY A 259 6.70 0.82 12.98
CA GLY A 259 6.57 -0.15 14.07
C GLY A 259 7.13 0.35 15.41
N GLN A 260 7.97 1.38 15.40
CA GLN A 260 8.61 1.92 16.62
C GLN A 260 7.82 3.06 17.25
N THR A 261 7.29 3.97 16.45
CA THR A 261 6.66 5.21 16.93
C THR A 261 5.15 5.25 16.70
N LYS A 262 4.64 4.41 15.82
CA LYS A 262 3.24 4.40 15.36
C LYS A 262 2.81 5.73 14.71
N ASP A 263 3.78 6.46 14.12
CA ASP A 263 3.58 7.70 13.38
C ASP A 263 3.52 7.46 11.86
#